data_ab760a017631f0760c361454b02f4fd3
#
_entry.id   ab760a017631f0760c361454b02f4fd3
#
_cell.length_a   1.000
_cell.length_b   1.000
_cell.length_c   1.000
_cell.angle_alpha   90.00
_cell.angle_beta   90.00
_cell.angle_gamma   90.00
#
_symmetry.space_group_name_H-M   'P 1'
#
loop_
_entity.id
_entity.type
_entity.pdbx_description
1 polymer ?
#
loop_
_entity_poly.entity_id
_entity_poly.type
_entity_poly.pdbx_seq_one_letter_code
_entity_poly.pdbx_strand_id
1 'polypeptide(L)'
;MTPTLDIELIRTFHAVARIGKFSAAAEQLHKSPAAVSVHVQRLEAVAGGRLLNRDNQSVSLTALGKRLLLSTTELLATHDRVLAELHGTRLAGRISLGVPDEYATHVIRDILPTFTAAWPNVVLELKTAPSYALRGQVQRGKLQAAVVALPRGEAGDDAQRLVSTRPVWVGPQGQSLQMSDVLPLAVHAAQCPYRQAMIESLAECGRKVRIVLESPSNQAVKACVEAGLGISLIDRSRVTEGMQILEGLPDIAEHDVVFLRSPVSRMDEAVDLLGDAMRQSFRL
;
A
#
# COMPACT_ATOMS: atom_id res chain seq x y z
N MET A 1 17.96 -37.04 6.50
CA MET A 1 16.57 -36.56 6.39
C MET A 1 16.54 -35.44 5.33
N THR A 2 15.64 -35.52 4.39
CA THR A 2 15.48 -34.48 3.38
C THR A 2 14.95 -33.19 4.08
N PRO A 3 15.55 -32.04 3.88
CA PRO A 3 15.07 -30.81 4.48
C PRO A 3 13.64 -30.48 3.98
N THR A 4 12.74 -30.17 4.91
CA THR A 4 11.34 -29.88 4.60
C THR A 4 11.04 -28.42 4.95
N LEU A 5 10.38 -27.72 4.04
CA LEU A 5 9.90 -26.37 4.27
C LEU A 5 8.53 -26.41 4.98
N ASP A 6 8.46 -25.82 6.16
CA ASP A 6 7.23 -25.70 6.93
C ASP A 6 6.49 -24.40 6.53
N ILE A 7 5.22 -24.52 6.19
CA ILE A 7 4.36 -23.40 5.74
C ILE A 7 4.25 -22.33 6.81
N GLU A 8 4.15 -22.71 8.08
CA GLU A 8 4.03 -21.74 9.19
C GLU A 8 5.31 -20.91 9.36
N LEU A 9 6.49 -21.55 9.21
CA LEU A 9 7.77 -20.85 9.25
C LEU A 9 7.89 -19.87 8.07
N ILE A 10 7.46 -20.30 6.87
CA ILE A 10 7.46 -19.44 5.68
C ILE A 10 6.54 -18.24 5.89
N ARG A 11 5.31 -18.43 6.36
CA ARG A 11 4.38 -17.33 6.68
C ARG A 11 4.97 -16.35 7.68
N THR A 12 5.61 -16.86 8.73
CA THR A 12 6.29 -16.04 9.73
C THR A 12 7.42 -15.21 9.11
N PHE A 13 8.25 -15.82 8.27
CA PHE A 13 9.31 -15.12 7.55
C PHE A 13 8.76 -14.03 6.61
N HIS A 14 7.70 -14.32 5.84
CA HIS A 14 7.02 -13.33 4.99
C HIS A 14 6.50 -12.14 5.81
N ALA A 15 5.89 -12.39 6.98
CA ALA A 15 5.41 -11.33 7.85
C ALA A 15 6.56 -10.43 8.37
N VAL A 16 7.67 -11.03 8.82
CA VAL A 16 8.84 -10.26 9.31
C VAL A 16 9.51 -9.49 8.17
N ALA A 17 9.69 -10.12 7.01
CA ALA A 17 10.27 -9.47 5.82
C ALA A 17 9.44 -8.26 5.38
N ARG A 18 8.14 -8.38 5.53
CA ARG A 18 7.18 -7.35 5.18
C ARG A 18 7.19 -6.16 6.13
N ILE A 19 7.12 -6.43 7.43
CA ILE A 19 6.91 -5.41 8.46
C ILE A 19 8.22 -4.73 8.85
N GLY A 20 9.36 -5.41 8.63
CA GLY A 20 10.67 -4.89 8.97
C GLY A 20 10.97 -4.83 10.46
N LYS A 21 10.09 -5.39 11.33
CA LYS A 21 10.28 -5.43 12.80
C LYS A 21 9.69 -6.72 13.37
N PHE A 22 10.46 -7.45 14.19
CA PHE A 22 10.02 -8.70 14.79
C PHE A 22 8.84 -8.52 15.77
N SER A 23 8.84 -7.47 16.59
CA SER A 23 7.75 -7.20 17.55
C SER A 23 6.42 -6.93 16.84
N ALA A 24 6.43 -6.09 15.82
CA ALA A 24 5.23 -5.76 15.05
C ALA A 24 4.73 -6.96 14.22
N ALA A 25 5.63 -7.81 13.72
CA ALA A 25 5.25 -9.06 13.06
C ALA A 25 4.63 -10.06 14.06
N ALA A 26 5.14 -10.10 15.29
CA ALA A 26 4.60 -10.95 16.35
C ALA A 26 3.17 -10.54 16.74
N GLU A 27 2.92 -9.25 16.91
CA GLU A 27 1.57 -8.71 17.17
C GLU A 27 0.58 -9.11 16.06
N GLN A 28 0.98 -8.93 14.79
CA GLN A 28 0.12 -9.28 13.66
C GLN A 28 -0.15 -10.78 13.56
N LEU A 29 0.81 -11.62 13.93
CA LEU A 29 0.69 -13.09 13.91
C LEU A 29 0.07 -13.66 15.18
N HIS A 30 -0.32 -12.82 16.14
CA HIS A 30 -0.78 -13.23 17.48
C HIS A 30 0.19 -14.20 18.17
N LYS A 31 1.51 -13.94 18.03
CA LYS A 31 2.60 -14.74 18.60
C LYS A 31 3.50 -13.88 19.50
N SER A 32 4.31 -14.55 20.33
CA SER A 32 5.37 -13.83 21.05
C SER A 32 6.54 -13.47 20.11
N PRO A 33 7.27 -12.36 20.37
CA PRO A 33 8.47 -12.03 19.59
C PRO A 33 9.55 -13.14 19.62
N ALA A 34 9.63 -13.88 20.72
CA ALA A 34 10.51 -15.03 20.86
C ALA A 34 10.11 -16.16 19.90
N ALA A 35 8.81 -16.48 19.80
CA ALA A 35 8.30 -17.50 18.88
C ALA A 35 8.59 -17.12 17.42
N VAL A 36 8.35 -15.87 17.04
CA VAL A 36 8.67 -15.37 15.69
C VAL A 36 10.16 -15.48 15.39
N SER A 37 11.04 -15.15 16.36
CA SER A 37 12.48 -15.30 16.20
C SER A 37 12.90 -16.75 16.01
N VAL A 38 12.33 -17.69 16.78
CA VAL A 38 12.59 -19.14 16.66
C VAL A 38 12.11 -19.65 15.30
N HIS A 39 10.94 -19.21 14.81
CA HIS A 39 10.44 -19.61 13.49
C HIS A 39 11.41 -19.19 12.38
N VAL A 40 11.87 -17.94 12.41
CA VAL A 40 12.85 -17.45 11.42
C VAL A 40 14.16 -18.23 11.51
N GLN A 41 14.70 -18.48 12.71
CA GLN A 41 15.92 -19.26 12.89
C GLN A 41 15.79 -20.68 12.34
N ARG A 42 14.68 -21.37 12.59
CA ARG A 42 14.41 -22.71 12.03
C ARG A 42 14.37 -22.68 10.51
N LEU A 43 13.74 -21.68 9.92
CA LEU A 43 13.71 -21.53 8.47
C LEU A 43 15.10 -21.24 7.90
N GLU A 44 15.90 -20.39 8.56
CA GLU A 44 17.30 -20.13 8.21
C GLU A 44 18.17 -21.40 8.26
N ALA A 45 17.93 -22.27 9.23
CA ALA A 45 18.62 -23.57 9.32
C ALA A 45 18.27 -24.47 8.13
N VAL A 46 17.00 -24.53 7.72
CA VAL A 46 16.56 -25.28 6.54
C VAL A 46 17.08 -24.66 5.24
N ALA A 47 17.11 -23.32 5.15
CA ALA A 47 17.61 -22.59 3.99
C ALA A 47 19.14 -22.61 3.84
N GLY A 48 19.86 -23.05 4.87
CA GLY A 48 21.32 -23.13 4.88
C GLY A 48 22.03 -21.78 5.02
N GLY A 49 21.33 -20.74 5.50
CA GLY A 49 21.92 -19.42 5.71
C GLY A 49 20.94 -18.37 6.22
N ARG A 50 21.46 -17.20 6.58
CA ARG A 50 20.65 -16.10 7.06
C ARG A 50 19.75 -15.54 5.94
N LEU A 51 18.47 -15.37 6.26
CA LEU A 51 17.47 -14.79 5.38
C LEU A 51 17.28 -13.29 5.65
N LEU A 52 17.55 -12.87 6.89
CA LEU A 52 17.37 -11.50 7.35
C LEU A 52 18.68 -10.93 7.92
N ASN A 53 19.00 -9.69 7.53
CA ASN A 53 19.98 -8.87 8.22
C ASN A 53 19.27 -8.18 9.40
N ARG A 54 19.87 -8.25 10.58
CA ARG A 54 19.33 -7.65 11.80
C ARG A 54 20.22 -6.48 12.21
N ASP A 55 19.70 -5.27 12.00
CA ASP A 55 20.26 -4.07 12.60
C ASP A 55 19.40 -3.65 13.80
N ASN A 56 19.97 -2.89 14.72
CA ASN A 56 19.28 -2.49 15.96
C ASN A 56 17.97 -1.70 15.73
N GLN A 57 17.73 -1.20 14.51
CA GLN A 57 16.56 -0.38 14.19
C GLN A 57 15.67 -0.94 13.07
N SER A 58 16.15 -1.87 12.25
CA SER A 58 15.41 -2.40 11.10
C SER A 58 15.84 -3.81 10.72
N VAL A 59 14.94 -4.50 10.02
CA VAL A 59 15.18 -5.82 9.44
C VAL A 59 15.14 -5.68 7.92
N SER A 60 16.19 -6.15 7.25
CA SER A 60 16.26 -6.19 5.79
C SER A 60 16.52 -7.61 5.27
N LEU A 61 16.17 -7.86 4.02
CA LEU A 61 16.37 -9.18 3.39
C LEU A 61 17.82 -9.35 2.90
N THR A 62 18.41 -10.53 3.17
CA THR A 62 19.64 -10.96 2.49
C THR A 62 19.36 -11.35 1.03
N ALA A 63 20.38 -11.57 0.20
CA ALA A 63 20.22 -12.11 -1.15
C ALA A 63 19.49 -13.47 -1.14
N LEU A 64 19.80 -14.34 -0.16
CA LEU A 64 19.11 -15.62 0.04
C LEU A 64 17.66 -15.40 0.45
N GLY A 65 17.40 -14.45 1.36
CA GLY A 65 16.06 -14.08 1.80
C GLY A 65 15.17 -13.55 0.65
N LYS A 66 15.72 -12.73 -0.23
CA LYS A 66 15.00 -12.24 -1.41
C LYS A 66 14.61 -13.38 -2.34
N ARG A 67 15.52 -14.32 -2.62
CA ARG A 67 15.21 -15.48 -3.45
C ARG A 67 14.15 -16.38 -2.82
N LEU A 68 14.30 -16.68 -1.53
CA LEU A 68 13.31 -17.51 -0.81
C LEU A 68 11.94 -16.85 -0.79
N LEU A 69 11.86 -15.54 -0.54
CA LEU A 69 10.61 -14.79 -0.53
C LEU A 69 9.87 -14.95 -1.86
N LEU A 70 10.56 -14.74 -2.98
CA LEU A 70 9.98 -14.89 -4.33
C LEU A 70 9.47 -16.33 -4.58
N SER A 71 10.31 -17.33 -4.33
CA SER A 71 9.95 -18.74 -4.58
C SER A 71 8.82 -19.24 -3.67
N THR A 72 8.73 -18.74 -2.43
CA THR A 72 7.72 -19.19 -1.48
C THR A 72 6.41 -18.43 -1.56
N THR A 73 6.34 -17.33 -2.30
CA THR A 73 5.08 -16.63 -2.57
C THR A 73 4.11 -17.53 -3.36
N GLU A 74 4.58 -18.16 -4.42
CA GLU A 74 3.78 -19.09 -5.22
C GLU A 74 3.43 -20.37 -4.44
N LEU A 75 4.36 -20.87 -3.63
CA LEU A 75 4.12 -22.02 -2.77
C LEU A 75 2.99 -21.77 -1.77
N LEU A 76 2.97 -20.61 -1.11
CA LEU A 76 1.90 -20.22 -0.19
C LEU A 76 0.56 -20.08 -0.92
N ALA A 77 0.53 -19.47 -2.08
CA ALA A 77 -0.68 -19.34 -2.89
C ALA A 77 -1.24 -20.71 -3.30
N THR A 78 -0.37 -21.64 -3.71
CA THR A 78 -0.76 -23.01 -4.05
C THR A 78 -1.28 -23.79 -2.84
N HIS A 79 -0.61 -23.66 -1.69
CA HIS A 79 -1.06 -24.26 -0.43
C HIS A 79 -2.47 -23.79 -0.04
N ASP A 80 -2.74 -22.47 -0.13
CA ASP A 80 -4.02 -21.90 0.23
C ASP A 80 -5.13 -22.33 -0.73
N ARG A 81 -4.81 -22.44 -2.04
CA ARG A 81 -5.72 -22.99 -3.04
C ARG A 81 -6.09 -24.45 -2.75
N VAL A 82 -5.11 -25.31 -2.43
CA VAL A 82 -5.36 -26.73 -2.09
C VAL A 82 -6.26 -26.84 -0.86
N LEU A 83 -6.02 -26.03 0.17
CA LEU A 83 -6.88 -26.02 1.36
C LEU A 83 -8.31 -25.58 1.03
N ALA A 84 -8.47 -24.56 0.20
CA ALA A 84 -9.78 -24.10 -0.25
C ALA A 84 -10.52 -25.18 -1.05
N GLU A 85 -9.83 -25.87 -1.96
CA GLU A 85 -10.40 -27.00 -2.71
C GLU A 85 -10.84 -28.15 -1.79
N LEU A 86 -10.02 -28.51 -0.78
CA LEU A 86 -10.33 -29.58 0.17
C LEU A 86 -11.52 -29.23 1.10
N HIS A 87 -11.65 -27.97 1.47
CA HIS A 87 -12.78 -27.51 2.31
C HIS A 87 -14.06 -27.25 1.53
N GLY A 88 -14.06 -27.52 0.21
CA GLY A 88 -15.25 -27.38 -0.64
C GLY A 88 -15.69 -25.95 -0.88
N THR A 89 -14.89 -24.97 -0.48
CA THR A 89 -15.13 -23.54 -0.74
C THR A 89 -14.84 -23.24 -2.20
N ARG A 90 -15.81 -23.51 -3.08
CA ARG A 90 -15.81 -22.93 -4.44
C ARG A 90 -16.13 -21.45 -4.31
N LEU A 91 -15.16 -20.68 -3.79
CA LEU A 91 -15.28 -19.25 -3.76
C LEU A 91 -15.43 -18.75 -5.19
N ALA A 92 -16.58 -18.25 -5.53
CA ALA A 92 -16.88 -17.68 -6.83
C ALA A 92 -17.67 -16.40 -6.62
N GLY A 93 -17.44 -15.43 -7.45
CA GLY A 93 -18.16 -14.15 -7.36
C GLY A 93 -17.49 -13.09 -8.23
N ARG A 94 -18.05 -11.90 -8.16
CA ARG A 94 -17.50 -10.72 -8.83
C ARG A 94 -17.22 -9.66 -7.80
N ILE A 95 -16.00 -9.13 -7.79
CA ILE A 95 -15.59 -8.02 -6.93
C ILE A 95 -15.22 -6.84 -7.82
N SER A 96 -15.97 -5.74 -7.70
CA SER A 96 -15.58 -4.45 -8.28
C SER A 96 -14.73 -3.71 -7.24
N LEU A 97 -13.43 -3.64 -7.50
CA LEU A 97 -12.43 -3.03 -6.64
C LEU A 97 -12.06 -1.64 -7.16
N GLY A 98 -12.18 -0.63 -6.30
CA GLY A 98 -11.68 0.71 -6.56
C GLY A 98 -10.25 0.89 -6.06
N VAL A 99 -9.38 1.52 -6.87
CA VAL A 99 -8.00 1.82 -6.46
C VAL A 99 -7.60 3.17 -7.03
N PRO A 100 -7.05 4.11 -6.25
CA PRO A 100 -6.49 5.35 -6.78
C PRO A 100 -5.34 5.08 -7.74
N ASP A 101 -5.19 5.95 -8.75
CA ASP A 101 -4.17 5.82 -9.80
C ASP A 101 -2.76 5.64 -9.23
N GLU A 102 -2.45 6.35 -8.16
CA GLU A 102 -1.16 6.28 -7.47
C GLU A 102 -0.83 4.89 -6.93
N TYR A 103 -1.81 4.06 -6.56
CA TYR A 103 -1.60 2.71 -6.01
C TYR A 103 -1.91 1.60 -7.02
N ALA A 104 -2.55 1.92 -8.14
CA ALA A 104 -3.06 0.95 -9.09
C ALA A 104 -1.96 0.02 -9.62
N THR A 105 -0.81 0.56 -10.01
CA THR A 105 0.31 -0.24 -10.54
C THR A 105 0.79 -1.28 -9.53
N HIS A 106 0.95 -0.89 -8.25
CA HIS A 106 1.37 -1.82 -7.19
C HIS A 106 0.32 -2.91 -6.96
N VAL A 107 -0.95 -2.53 -6.84
CA VAL A 107 -2.05 -3.49 -6.63
C VAL A 107 -2.13 -4.49 -7.78
N ILE A 108 -2.12 -4.01 -9.03
CA ILE A 108 -2.26 -4.84 -10.23
C ILE A 108 -1.07 -5.79 -10.41
N ARG A 109 0.16 -5.30 -10.20
CA ARG A 109 1.37 -6.08 -10.48
C ARG A 109 1.74 -7.01 -9.35
N ASP A 110 1.61 -6.56 -8.10
CA ASP A 110 2.26 -7.21 -6.96
C ASP A 110 1.26 -7.94 -6.03
N ILE A 111 -0.05 -7.64 -6.10
CA ILE A 111 -1.07 -8.22 -5.22
C ILE A 111 -2.06 -9.10 -5.96
N LEU A 112 -2.71 -8.57 -7.00
CA LEU A 112 -3.81 -9.28 -7.66
C LEU A 112 -3.40 -10.58 -8.37
N PRO A 113 -2.21 -10.74 -8.97
CA PRO A 113 -1.82 -12.00 -9.60
C PRO A 113 -1.82 -13.17 -8.62
N THR A 114 -1.31 -12.95 -7.40
CA THR A 114 -1.31 -13.99 -6.35
C THR A 114 -2.74 -14.31 -5.89
N PHE A 115 -3.58 -13.28 -5.72
CA PHE A 115 -4.98 -13.47 -5.34
C PHE A 115 -5.77 -14.23 -6.41
N THR A 116 -5.66 -13.84 -7.69
CA THR A 116 -6.39 -14.50 -8.79
C THR A 116 -5.90 -15.93 -9.04
N ALA A 117 -4.61 -16.20 -8.82
CA ALA A 117 -4.08 -17.57 -8.88
C ALA A 117 -4.64 -18.46 -7.76
N ALA A 118 -4.83 -17.91 -6.55
CA ALA A 118 -5.42 -18.62 -5.43
C ALA A 118 -6.93 -18.82 -5.58
N TRP A 119 -7.63 -17.86 -6.19
CA TRP A 119 -9.10 -17.84 -6.30
C TRP A 119 -9.56 -17.64 -7.76
N PRO A 120 -9.35 -18.61 -8.66
CA PRO A 120 -9.57 -18.45 -10.10
C PRO A 120 -11.04 -18.24 -10.51
N ASN A 121 -11.99 -18.57 -9.63
CA ASN A 121 -13.41 -18.37 -9.89
C ASN A 121 -13.93 -17.01 -9.38
N VAL A 122 -13.06 -16.18 -8.76
CA VAL A 122 -13.40 -14.81 -8.39
C VAL A 122 -13.01 -13.87 -9.52
N VAL A 123 -14.01 -13.23 -10.12
CA VAL A 123 -13.80 -12.23 -11.17
C VAL A 123 -13.54 -10.87 -10.53
N LEU A 124 -12.38 -10.27 -10.81
CA LEU A 124 -12.02 -8.94 -10.36
C LEU A 124 -12.24 -7.90 -11.46
N GLU A 125 -12.99 -6.85 -11.12
CA GLU A 125 -13.15 -5.66 -11.96
C GLU A 125 -12.49 -4.48 -11.26
N LEU A 126 -11.48 -3.89 -11.89
CA LEU A 126 -10.79 -2.73 -11.33
C LEU A 126 -11.33 -1.43 -11.90
N LYS A 127 -11.44 -0.44 -11.01
CA LYS A 127 -11.77 0.94 -11.36
C LYS A 127 -10.80 1.90 -10.70
N THR A 128 -10.23 2.81 -11.47
CA THR A 128 -9.41 3.89 -10.93
C THR A 128 -10.22 5.18 -10.80
N ALA A 129 -10.10 5.83 -9.64
CA ALA A 129 -10.69 7.14 -9.38
C ALA A 129 -10.05 7.74 -8.11
N PRO A 130 -10.23 9.05 -7.83
CA PRO A 130 -9.75 9.67 -6.60
C PRO A 130 -10.38 9.06 -5.34
N SER A 131 -9.64 9.08 -4.22
CA SER A 131 -10.00 8.40 -2.97
C SER A 131 -11.40 8.75 -2.46
N TYR A 132 -11.80 10.02 -2.42
CA TYR A 132 -13.14 10.40 -1.96
C TYR A 132 -14.25 9.94 -2.92
N ALA A 133 -13.99 9.92 -4.23
CA ALA A 133 -14.93 9.37 -5.21
C ALA A 133 -15.14 7.87 -5.00
N LEU A 134 -14.06 7.12 -4.77
CA LEU A 134 -14.11 5.67 -4.49
C LEU A 134 -14.82 5.39 -3.16
N ARG A 135 -14.48 6.13 -2.09
CA ARG A 135 -15.18 6.05 -0.80
C ARG A 135 -16.68 6.21 -0.97
N GLY A 136 -17.11 7.25 -1.70
CA GLY A 136 -18.52 7.47 -1.97
C GLY A 136 -19.18 6.35 -2.80
N GLN A 137 -18.45 5.69 -3.70
CA GLN A 137 -18.97 4.54 -4.46
C GLN A 137 -19.12 3.30 -3.58
N VAL A 138 -18.17 3.02 -2.68
CA VAL A 138 -18.26 1.93 -1.69
C VAL A 138 -19.44 2.15 -0.76
N GLN A 139 -19.60 3.35 -0.20
CA GLN A 139 -20.71 3.68 0.69
C GLN A 139 -22.09 3.50 0.04
N ARG A 140 -22.20 3.77 -1.27
CA ARG A 140 -23.43 3.57 -2.05
C ARG A 140 -23.59 2.16 -2.63
N GLY A 141 -22.71 1.22 -2.30
CA GLY A 141 -22.75 -0.16 -2.80
C GLY A 141 -22.46 -0.33 -4.29
N LYS A 142 -21.89 0.70 -4.94
CA LYS A 142 -21.50 0.65 -6.37
C LYS A 142 -20.16 -0.08 -6.59
N LEU A 143 -19.33 -0.17 -5.56
CA LEU A 143 -18.13 -0.99 -5.49
C LEU A 143 -18.24 -1.89 -4.27
N GLN A 144 -17.76 -3.13 -4.37
CA GLN A 144 -17.69 -4.06 -3.25
C GLN A 144 -16.57 -3.66 -2.28
N ALA A 145 -15.47 -3.16 -2.80
CA ALA A 145 -14.35 -2.71 -2.00
C ALA A 145 -13.57 -1.57 -2.68
N ALA A 146 -12.77 -0.84 -1.92
CA ALA A 146 -11.79 0.09 -2.46
C ALA A 146 -10.58 0.23 -1.52
N VAL A 147 -9.42 0.46 -2.13
CA VAL A 147 -8.27 1.06 -1.46
C VAL A 147 -8.42 2.58 -1.56
N VAL A 148 -8.24 3.31 -0.47
CA VAL A 148 -8.29 4.78 -0.47
C VAL A 148 -7.26 5.35 0.49
N ALA A 149 -6.71 6.52 0.16
CA ALA A 149 -5.94 7.34 1.10
C ALA A 149 -6.89 8.36 1.74
N LEU A 150 -6.85 8.50 3.06
CA LEU A 150 -7.67 9.45 3.81
C LEU A 150 -6.83 10.09 4.92
N PRO A 151 -7.11 11.32 5.34
CA PRO A 151 -6.54 11.87 6.55
C PRO A 151 -6.74 10.92 7.73
N ARG A 152 -5.73 10.84 8.60
CA ARG A 152 -5.77 9.92 9.74
C ARG A 152 -6.98 10.18 10.62
N GLY A 153 -7.73 9.13 10.92
CA GLY A 153 -8.98 9.20 11.72
C GLY A 153 -10.27 9.38 10.90
N GLU A 154 -10.20 9.63 9.59
CA GLU A 154 -11.39 9.76 8.75
C GLU A 154 -11.98 8.44 8.24
N ALA A 155 -11.24 7.35 8.37
CA ALA A 155 -11.60 6.08 7.73
C ALA A 155 -12.82 5.38 8.35
N GLY A 156 -13.13 5.66 9.62
CA GLY A 156 -14.13 4.93 10.40
C GLY A 156 -13.63 3.56 10.92
N ASP A 157 -14.39 2.96 11.85
CA ASP A 157 -13.98 1.74 12.56
C ASP A 157 -13.97 0.49 11.68
N ASP A 158 -14.80 0.46 10.64
CA ASP A 158 -14.90 -0.67 9.70
C ASP A 158 -13.77 -0.71 8.65
N ALA A 159 -12.89 0.27 8.64
CA ALA A 159 -11.81 0.37 7.66
C ALA A 159 -10.58 -0.45 8.09
N GLN A 160 -10.09 -1.29 7.19
CA GLN A 160 -8.87 -2.04 7.42
C GLN A 160 -7.65 -1.22 6.99
N ARG A 161 -6.87 -0.74 7.95
CA ARG A 161 -5.65 0.01 7.64
C ARG A 161 -4.59 -0.88 7.01
N LEU A 162 -4.07 -0.46 5.87
CA LEU A 162 -3.00 -1.12 5.12
C LEU A 162 -1.64 -0.54 5.50
N VAL A 163 -1.49 0.78 5.43
CA VAL A 163 -0.26 1.51 5.77
C VAL A 163 -0.59 2.96 6.12
N SER A 164 0.25 3.58 6.95
CA SER A 164 0.20 5.03 7.18
C SER A 164 1.33 5.71 6.39
N THR A 165 1.04 6.89 5.85
CA THR A 165 1.99 7.69 5.09
C THR A 165 1.90 9.16 5.49
N ARG A 166 3.03 9.86 5.39
CA ARG A 166 3.07 11.31 5.51
C ARG A 166 3.48 11.87 4.15
N PRO A 167 2.54 12.51 3.41
CA PRO A 167 2.87 13.17 2.15
C PRO A 167 3.92 14.25 2.37
N VAL A 168 4.75 14.45 1.36
CA VAL A 168 5.81 15.48 1.37
C VAL A 168 5.65 16.41 0.18
N TRP A 169 5.98 17.68 0.38
CA TRP A 169 6.06 18.65 -0.68
C TRP A 169 7.26 18.33 -1.58
N VAL A 170 7.04 18.33 -2.87
CA VAL A 170 8.09 18.07 -3.87
C VAL A 170 8.15 19.15 -4.92
N GLY A 171 9.36 19.43 -5.36
CA GLY A 171 9.68 20.28 -6.49
C GLY A 171 10.74 19.64 -7.38
N PRO A 172 11.14 20.30 -8.47
CA PRO A 172 12.15 19.80 -9.39
C PRO A 172 13.52 19.69 -8.70
N GLN A 173 14.28 18.65 -9.05
CA GLN A 173 15.62 18.42 -8.51
C GLN A 173 16.57 19.58 -8.92
N GLY A 174 17.38 20.06 -7.97
CA GLY A 174 18.44 21.02 -8.22
C GLY A 174 17.99 22.46 -8.52
N GLN A 175 16.69 22.75 -8.48
CA GLN A 175 16.17 24.11 -8.60
C GLN A 175 15.78 24.64 -7.23
N SER A 176 16.37 25.76 -6.83
CA SER A 176 15.86 26.53 -5.70
C SER A 176 14.55 27.16 -6.14
N LEU A 177 13.43 26.73 -5.56
CA LEU A 177 12.17 27.48 -5.71
C LEU A 177 12.42 28.87 -5.13
N GLN A 178 12.55 29.87 -6.01
CA GLN A 178 12.33 31.22 -5.56
C GLN A 178 10.91 31.25 -4.99
N MET A 179 10.81 31.42 -3.68
CA MET A 179 9.53 31.50 -2.95
C MET A 179 8.81 32.77 -3.45
N SER A 180 8.23 32.65 -4.66
CA SER A 180 7.41 33.72 -5.24
C SER A 180 6.17 33.89 -4.36
N ASP A 181 5.60 35.09 -4.36
CA ASP A 181 4.37 35.37 -3.62
C ASP A 181 3.21 34.45 -4.03
N VAL A 182 3.30 33.82 -5.20
CA VAL A 182 2.28 32.89 -5.75
C VAL A 182 2.95 31.57 -6.11
N LEU A 183 2.59 30.51 -5.39
CA LEU A 183 3.14 29.16 -5.61
C LEU A 183 2.41 28.46 -6.77
N PRO A 184 3.13 27.95 -7.79
CA PRO A 184 2.56 27.15 -8.86
C PRO A 184 2.31 25.73 -8.36
N LEU A 185 1.06 25.24 -8.43
CA LEU A 185 0.68 23.92 -7.96
C LEU A 185 0.32 22.98 -9.12
N ALA A 186 0.92 21.79 -9.14
CA ALA A 186 0.44 20.65 -9.88
C ALA A 186 -0.43 19.80 -8.94
N VAL A 187 -1.74 19.79 -9.16
CA VAL A 187 -2.69 19.16 -8.25
C VAL A 187 -3.34 17.94 -8.88
N HIS A 188 -3.67 16.97 -8.03
CA HIS A 188 -4.52 15.86 -8.40
C HIS A 188 -5.97 16.30 -8.61
N ALA A 189 -6.82 15.39 -9.11
CA ALA A 189 -8.24 15.65 -9.34
C ALA A 189 -8.97 16.13 -8.06
N ALA A 190 -10.08 16.83 -8.22
CA ALA A 190 -10.80 17.55 -7.16
C ALA A 190 -11.15 16.71 -5.90
N GLN A 191 -11.36 15.42 -6.07
CA GLN A 191 -11.70 14.51 -4.96
C GLN A 191 -10.49 13.73 -4.41
N CYS A 192 -9.27 14.27 -4.55
CA CYS A 192 -8.05 13.73 -3.96
C CYS A 192 -7.79 14.40 -2.60
N PRO A 193 -7.56 13.66 -1.51
CA PRO A 193 -7.23 14.20 -0.20
C PRO A 193 -5.98 15.07 -0.20
N TYR A 194 -4.96 14.70 -0.97
CA TYR A 194 -3.71 15.47 -1.06
C TYR A 194 -3.93 16.85 -1.70
N ARG A 195 -4.81 16.94 -2.71
CA ARG A 195 -5.20 18.25 -3.26
C ARG A 195 -5.80 19.13 -2.19
N GLN A 196 -6.73 18.61 -1.42
CA GLN A 196 -7.38 19.36 -0.35
C GLN A 196 -6.36 19.82 0.68
N ALA A 197 -5.50 18.90 1.17
CA ALA A 197 -4.45 19.22 2.13
C ALA A 197 -3.48 20.29 1.62
N MET A 198 -3.10 20.25 0.32
CA MET A 198 -2.27 21.29 -0.32
C MET A 198 -2.92 22.69 -0.22
N ILE A 199 -4.16 22.78 -0.65
CA ILE A 199 -4.86 24.07 -0.76
C ILE A 199 -5.13 24.65 0.65
N GLU A 200 -5.61 23.82 1.57
CA GLU A 200 -5.95 24.24 2.93
C GLU A 200 -4.70 24.66 3.71
N SER A 201 -3.65 23.86 3.73
CA SER A 201 -2.43 24.18 4.47
C SER A 201 -1.72 25.44 3.98
N LEU A 202 -1.71 25.69 2.66
CA LEU A 202 -1.15 26.91 2.08
C LEU A 202 -2.01 28.13 2.36
N ALA A 203 -3.35 27.98 2.34
CA ALA A 203 -4.26 29.06 2.67
C ALA A 203 -4.13 29.48 4.15
N GLU A 204 -4.00 28.51 5.09
CA GLU A 204 -3.77 28.78 6.51
C GLU A 204 -2.47 29.55 6.77
N CYS A 205 -1.45 29.34 5.94
CA CYS A 205 -0.19 30.08 6.00
C CYS A 205 -0.21 31.39 5.18
N GLY A 206 -1.36 31.79 4.64
CA GLY A 206 -1.53 33.03 3.85
C GLY A 206 -0.80 33.00 2.50
N ARG A 207 -0.40 31.82 1.98
CA ARG A 207 0.29 31.69 0.70
C ARG A 207 -0.70 31.75 -0.46
N LYS A 208 -0.42 32.56 -1.45
CA LYS A 208 -1.18 32.59 -2.70
C LYS A 208 -0.76 31.42 -3.58
N VAL A 209 -1.73 30.81 -4.24
CA VAL A 209 -1.49 29.65 -5.11
C VAL A 209 -2.05 29.86 -6.52
N ARG A 210 -1.40 29.27 -7.50
CA ARG A 210 -1.88 29.19 -8.88
C ARG A 210 -1.81 27.73 -9.34
N ILE A 211 -2.94 27.15 -9.69
CA ILE A 211 -2.97 25.81 -10.25
C ILE A 211 -2.45 25.89 -11.69
N VAL A 212 -1.33 25.20 -11.96
CA VAL A 212 -0.70 25.10 -13.29
C VAL A 212 -1.08 23.82 -13.99
N LEU A 213 -1.42 22.77 -13.22
CA LEU A 213 -1.92 21.49 -13.71
C LEU A 213 -2.95 20.95 -12.73
N GLU A 214 -4.08 20.49 -13.27
CA GLU A 214 -5.00 19.59 -12.59
C GLU A 214 -5.13 18.31 -13.40
N SER A 215 -4.82 17.15 -12.80
CA SER A 215 -4.86 15.88 -13.52
C SER A 215 -5.26 14.71 -12.61
N PRO A 216 -6.09 13.77 -13.10
CA PRO A 216 -6.31 12.51 -12.41
C PRO A 216 -5.11 11.55 -12.53
N SER A 217 -4.18 11.81 -13.46
CA SER A 217 -3.00 10.97 -13.69
C SER A 217 -1.87 11.39 -12.77
N ASN A 218 -1.44 10.49 -11.91
CA ASN A 218 -0.26 10.65 -11.06
C ASN A 218 1.02 10.88 -11.89
N GLN A 219 1.13 10.23 -13.05
CA GLN A 219 2.28 10.41 -13.95
C GLN A 219 2.35 11.84 -14.52
N ALA A 220 1.22 12.43 -14.89
CA ALA A 220 1.18 13.83 -15.37
C ALA A 220 1.59 14.81 -14.27
N VAL A 221 1.12 14.60 -13.03
CA VAL A 221 1.53 15.43 -11.89
C VAL A 221 3.03 15.34 -11.65
N LYS A 222 3.59 14.12 -11.64
CA LYS A 222 5.04 13.91 -11.50
C LYS A 222 5.83 14.60 -12.60
N ALA A 223 5.45 14.41 -13.86
CA ALA A 223 6.13 15.03 -15.00
C ALA A 223 6.10 16.57 -14.91
N CYS A 224 4.98 17.15 -14.45
CA CYS A 224 4.86 18.60 -14.25
C CYS A 224 5.84 19.11 -13.18
N VAL A 225 5.99 18.35 -12.08
CA VAL A 225 6.95 18.68 -11.01
C VAL A 225 8.38 18.55 -11.50
N GLU A 226 8.74 17.43 -12.15
CA GLU A 226 10.09 17.17 -12.68
C GLU A 226 10.51 18.21 -13.75
N ALA A 227 9.55 18.70 -14.54
CA ALA A 227 9.76 19.77 -15.51
C ALA A 227 9.88 21.17 -14.90
N GLY A 228 9.73 21.32 -13.57
CA GLY A 228 9.82 22.60 -12.88
C GLY A 228 8.64 23.54 -13.09
N LEU A 229 7.51 23.03 -13.59
CA LEU A 229 6.32 23.84 -13.86
C LEU A 229 5.49 24.13 -12.60
N GLY A 230 5.60 23.28 -11.58
CA GLY A 230 4.88 23.43 -10.32
C GLY A 230 5.39 22.49 -9.23
N ILE A 231 4.86 22.67 -8.03
CA ILE A 231 5.12 21.81 -6.86
C ILE A 231 3.88 20.97 -6.56
N SER A 232 4.06 19.86 -5.86
CA SER A 232 2.95 18.96 -5.49
C SER A 232 3.18 18.29 -4.15
N LEU A 233 2.17 17.54 -3.66
CA LEU A 233 2.26 16.60 -2.56
C LEU A 233 2.22 15.17 -3.09
N ILE A 234 3.19 14.36 -2.67
CA ILE A 234 3.24 12.93 -2.96
C ILE A 234 3.68 12.13 -1.74
N ASP A 235 3.43 10.83 -1.72
CA ASP A 235 4.01 9.94 -0.73
C ASP A 235 5.53 9.97 -0.80
N ARG A 236 6.21 10.04 0.35
CA ARG A 236 7.68 10.09 0.43
C ARG A 236 8.35 8.97 -0.35
N SER A 237 7.78 7.76 -0.33
CA SER A 237 8.29 6.58 -1.05
C SER A 237 8.20 6.69 -2.58
N ARG A 238 7.50 7.70 -3.08
CA ARG A 238 7.25 7.93 -4.52
C ARG A 238 8.02 9.11 -5.09
N VAL A 239 8.86 9.75 -4.28
CA VAL A 239 9.80 10.78 -4.74
C VAL A 239 10.78 10.14 -5.71
N THR A 240 10.91 10.72 -6.90
CA THR A 240 11.81 10.24 -7.95
C THR A 240 13.15 10.99 -7.89
N GLU A 241 14.15 10.52 -8.64
CA GLU A 241 15.45 11.19 -8.75
C GLU A 241 15.36 12.60 -9.38
N GLY A 242 14.30 12.84 -10.19
CA GLY A 242 14.01 14.16 -10.79
C GLY A 242 13.34 15.15 -9.83
N MET A 243 13.09 14.74 -8.58
CA MET A 243 12.42 15.54 -7.57
C MET A 243 13.25 15.73 -6.32
N GLN A 244 13.01 16.83 -5.62
CA GLN A 244 13.52 17.04 -4.26
C GLN A 244 12.38 17.36 -3.30
N ILE A 245 12.54 16.96 -2.03
CA ILE A 245 11.62 17.34 -0.97
C ILE A 245 11.88 18.80 -0.61
N LEU A 246 10.81 19.58 -0.55
CA LEU A 246 10.88 21.00 -0.25
C LEU A 246 10.72 21.23 1.24
N GLU A 247 11.54 22.11 1.77
CA GLU A 247 11.46 22.61 3.15
C GLU A 247 10.81 23.99 3.21
N GLY A 248 10.35 24.41 4.40
CA GLY A 248 9.73 25.73 4.61
C GLY A 248 8.29 25.85 4.11
N LEU A 249 7.66 24.73 3.76
CA LEU A 249 6.22 24.63 3.50
C LEU A 249 5.50 23.97 4.67
N PRO A 250 4.18 24.17 4.83
CA PRO A 250 3.43 23.62 5.96
C PRO A 250 3.57 22.09 6.05
N ASP A 251 3.70 21.58 7.26
CA ASP A 251 3.63 20.15 7.52
C ASP A 251 2.25 19.59 7.17
N ILE A 252 2.23 18.44 6.52
CA ILE A 252 0.99 17.75 6.17
C ILE A 252 0.74 16.62 7.18
N ALA A 253 -0.49 16.54 7.66
CA ALA A 253 -0.92 15.49 8.56
C ALA A 253 -0.75 14.10 7.92
N GLU A 254 -0.56 13.09 8.78
CA GLU A 254 -0.52 11.71 8.33
C GLU A 254 -1.83 11.29 7.66
N HIS A 255 -1.71 10.49 6.63
CA HIS A 255 -2.80 9.83 5.93
C HIS A 255 -2.70 8.33 6.13
N ASP A 256 -3.84 7.68 6.26
CA ASP A 256 -3.92 6.23 6.27
C ASP A 256 -4.41 5.74 4.90
N VAL A 257 -3.68 4.80 4.30
CA VAL A 257 -4.19 4.02 3.19
C VAL A 257 -4.96 2.85 3.76
N VAL A 258 -6.22 2.77 3.42
CA VAL A 258 -7.16 1.80 4.00
C VAL A 258 -7.87 1.00 2.93
N PHE A 259 -8.22 -0.24 3.26
CA PHE A 259 -9.16 -1.04 2.49
C PHE A 259 -10.56 -0.86 3.09
N LEU A 260 -11.47 -0.35 2.29
CA LEU A 260 -12.87 -0.15 2.63
C LEU A 260 -13.72 -1.27 2.03
N ARG A 261 -14.68 -1.77 2.78
CA ARG A 261 -15.70 -2.71 2.33
C ARG A 261 -17.06 -2.02 2.23
N SER A 262 -17.80 -2.38 1.22
CA SER A 262 -19.18 -1.92 1.09
C SER A 262 -20.07 -2.56 2.17
N PRO A 263 -21.08 -1.84 2.69
CA PRO A 263 -22.07 -2.42 3.57
C PRO A 263 -22.76 -3.68 2.99
N VAL A 264 -22.92 -3.75 1.67
CA VAL A 264 -23.53 -4.91 0.99
C VAL A 264 -22.57 -6.10 0.86
N SER A 265 -21.26 -5.92 1.08
CA SER A 265 -20.23 -6.96 1.00
C SER A 265 -19.68 -7.36 2.36
N ARG A 266 -20.34 -7.00 3.46
CA ARG A 266 -19.87 -7.30 4.84
C ARG A 266 -19.72 -8.79 5.15
N MET A 267 -20.51 -9.64 4.48
CA MET A 267 -20.50 -11.10 4.65
C MET A 267 -19.95 -11.81 3.41
N ASP A 268 -19.21 -11.11 2.56
CA ASP A 268 -18.61 -11.66 1.34
C ASP A 268 -17.18 -12.14 1.63
N GLU A 269 -17.05 -13.46 1.74
CA GLU A 269 -15.76 -14.12 2.02
C GLU A 269 -14.68 -13.77 0.98
N ALA A 270 -15.05 -13.59 -0.29
CA ALA A 270 -14.11 -13.21 -1.34
C ALA A 270 -13.55 -11.80 -1.10
N VAL A 271 -14.39 -10.87 -0.63
CA VAL A 271 -13.98 -9.51 -0.27
C VAL A 271 -13.10 -9.51 0.98
N ASP A 272 -13.38 -10.37 1.97
CA ASP A 272 -12.56 -10.52 3.17
C ASP A 272 -11.16 -11.05 2.83
N LEU A 273 -11.09 -12.10 2.01
CA LEU A 273 -9.81 -12.65 1.53
C LEU A 273 -9.02 -11.66 0.68
N LEU A 274 -9.70 -10.86 -0.14
CA LEU A 274 -9.03 -9.78 -0.87
C LEU A 274 -8.48 -8.71 0.08
N GLY A 275 -9.23 -8.33 1.12
CA GLY A 275 -8.78 -7.42 2.17
C GLY A 275 -7.54 -7.95 2.90
N ASP A 276 -7.52 -9.25 3.21
CA ASP A 276 -6.36 -9.90 3.83
C ASP A 276 -5.15 -9.94 2.90
N ALA A 277 -5.34 -10.24 1.61
CA ALA A 277 -4.27 -10.16 0.61
C ALA A 277 -3.71 -8.73 0.49
N MET A 278 -4.58 -7.71 0.47
CA MET A 278 -4.18 -6.30 0.51
C MET A 278 -3.37 -6.00 1.77
N ARG A 279 -3.89 -6.32 2.96
CA ARG A 279 -3.20 -6.09 4.23
C ARG A 279 -1.83 -6.77 4.27
N GLN A 280 -1.74 -7.97 3.71
CA GLN A 280 -0.52 -8.75 3.68
C GLN A 280 0.54 -8.21 2.71
N SER A 281 0.16 -7.64 1.59
CA SER A 281 1.07 -7.34 0.49
C SER A 281 1.17 -5.86 0.12
N PHE A 282 0.26 -5.01 0.59
CA PHE A 282 0.28 -3.58 0.26
C PHE A 282 1.50 -2.87 0.87
N ARG A 283 2.19 -2.06 0.04
CA ARG A 283 3.38 -1.25 0.39
C ARG A 283 3.30 0.11 -0.31
N LEU A 284 4.01 1.07 0.26
CA LEU A 284 4.31 2.37 -0.36
C LEU A 284 5.77 2.48 -0.71
#